data_6cd7b7391571bd24838f2a0471ea7410
#
_entry.id   6cd7b7391571bd24838f2a0471ea7410
#
_cell.length_a   1.000
_cell.length_b   1.000
_cell.length_c   1.000
_cell.angle_alpha   90.00
_cell.angle_beta   90.00
_cell.angle_gamma   90.00
#
_symmetry.space_group_name_H-M   'P 1'
#
loop_
_entity.id
_entity.type
_entity.pdbx_description
1 polymer ?
#
loop_
_entity_poly.entity_id
_entity_poly.type
_entity_poly.pdbx_seq_one_letter_code
_entity_poly.pdbx_strand_id
1 'polypeptide(L)'
;MSSNTAAPQFLTTPEGLSLHYTDHPATGEEQGTLVFIHGSGPGASGWSNFKHNIAAFQMADYRCVVYDQWGYGKTDKPTHIDHTLDFFVDGLGALLDGLALQSVTLVGNSLGGAVALGMALRQPERVKQLILMAPGGIESREDYFAMEGIQTMVKYPMGSPEFTRDVLAKLLTLLVYDEDSIDEELIEERWTTLQTQNSHVLATMAIPDLSDQIGHIAQPMLIFWGTEDKFCPASGVWKMLKGGGQVQAEILNQCGHWVMTEHPELFNTRSLAFLSTSASH
;
A
#
# COMPACT_ATOMS: atom_id res chain seq x y z
N MET A 1 -4.41 -22.77 -12.84
CA MET A 1 -3.23 -22.03 -13.34
C MET A 1 -2.23 -22.00 -12.19
N SER A 2 -0.99 -22.44 -12.40
CA SER A 2 0.03 -22.49 -11.35
C SER A 2 0.30 -21.08 -10.85
N SER A 3 0.08 -20.83 -9.56
CA SER A 3 0.45 -19.57 -8.90
C SER A 3 1.97 -19.43 -8.95
N ASN A 4 2.47 -18.62 -9.87
CA ASN A 4 3.89 -18.30 -9.99
C ASN A 4 4.26 -17.28 -8.90
N THR A 5 4.16 -17.69 -7.63
CA THR A 5 4.62 -16.87 -6.51
C THR A 5 6.14 -16.92 -6.50
N ALA A 6 6.78 -15.76 -6.69
CA ALA A 6 8.22 -15.64 -6.52
C ALA A 6 8.63 -16.15 -5.13
N ALA A 7 9.81 -16.76 -5.04
CA ALA A 7 10.32 -17.24 -3.76
C ALA A 7 10.49 -16.08 -2.77
N PRO A 8 10.12 -16.26 -1.49
CA PRO A 8 10.33 -15.25 -0.47
C PRO A 8 11.82 -14.95 -0.30
N GLN A 9 12.15 -13.67 -0.20
CA GLN A 9 13.50 -13.18 0.01
C GLN A 9 13.53 -12.28 1.23
N PHE A 10 14.69 -12.20 1.86
CA PHE A 10 14.89 -11.36 3.03
C PHE A 10 16.12 -10.47 2.88
N LEU A 11 15.97 -9.22 3.27
CA LEU A 11 17.04 -8.24 3.40
C LEU A 11 17.26 -7.96 4.88
N THR A 12 18.51 -8.01 5.35
CA THR A 12 18.84 -7.59 6.70
C THR A 12 19.43 -6.19 6.66
N THR A 13 18.84 -5.28 7.45
CA THR A 13 19.34 -3.91 7.58
C THR A 13 20.60 -3.86 8.45
N PRO A 14 21.38 -2.75 8.43
CA PRO A 14 22.53 -2.60 9.32
C PRO A 14 22.18 -2.73 10.80
N GLU A 15 20.95 -2.39 11.20
CA GLU A 15 20.44 -2.49 12.57
C GLU A 15 20.03 -3.93 12.93
N GLY A 16 20.13 -4.88 11.99
CA GLY A 16 19.81 -6.29 12.18
C GLY A 16 18.35 -6.65 12.02
N LEU A 17 17.50 -5.76 11.54
CA LEU A 17 16.10 -6.03 11.22
C LEU A 17 15.98 -6.72 9.87
N SER A 18 15.09 -7.71 9.77
CA SER A 18 14.84 -8.50 8.57
C SER A 18 13.57 -8.01 7.84
N LEU A 19 13.69 -7.66 6.57
CA LEU A 19 12.63 -7.17 5.71
C LEU A 19 12.34 -8.21 4.62
N HIS A 20 11.11 -8.70 4.57
CA HIS A 20 10.65 -9.68 3.59
C HIS A 20 10.17 -9.00 2.31
N TYR A 21 10.53 -9.57 1.17
CA TYR A 21 10.02 -9.15 -0.14
C TYR A 21 9.95 -10.33 -1.11
N THR A 22 9.23 -10.14 -2.20
CA THR A 22 9.25 -10.99 -3.39
C THR A 22 9.61 -10.14 -4.59
N ASP A 23 10.45 -10.69 -5.47
CA ASP A 23 10.94 -10.01 -6.67
C ASP A 23 10.43 -10.75 -7.91
N HIS A 24 9.67 -10.05 -8.71
CA HIS A 24 9.00 -10.57 -9.89
C HIS A 24 9.59 -9.88 -11.12
N PRO A 25 10.52 -10.53 -11.85
CA PRO A 25 11.19 -9.93 -13.00
C PRO A 25 10.22 -9.65 -14.14
N ALA A 26 10.56 -8.69 -14.98
CA ALA A 26 9.92 -8.46 -16.27
C ALA A 26 9.94 -9.74 -17.15
N THR A 27 8.96 -9.88 -18.06
CA THR A 27 8.92 -11.02 -18.97
C THR A 27 9.78 -10.81 -20.22
N GLY A 28 10.07 -9.56 -20.56
CA GLY A 28 10.93 -9.16 -21.67
C GLY A 28 11.99 -8.12 -21.27
N GLU A 29 12.22 -7.10 -22.07
CA GLU A 29 13.16 -6.02 -21.77
C GLU A 29 12.58 -5.08 -20.71
N GLU A 30 13.23 -5.00 -19.55
CA GLU A 30 12.74 -4.25 -18.40
C GLU A 30 12.54 -2.75 -18.71
N GLN A 31 11.29 -2.27 -18.60
CA GLN A 31 10.90 -0.88 -18.82
C GLN A 31 11.08 -0.02 -17.55
N GLY A 32 11.23 -0.66 -16.40
CA GLY A 32 11.42 -0.04 -15.10
C GLY A 32 10.95 -0.92 -13.95
N THR A 33 11.22 -0.47 -12.73
CA THR A 33 10.86 -1.20 -11.52
C THR A 33 9.70 -0.52 -10.79
N LEU A 34 8.68 -1.31 -10.42
CA LEU A 34 7.56 -0.94 -9.57
C LEU A 34 7.76 -1.53 -8.18
N VAL A 35 7.62 -0.72 -7.13
CA VAL A 35 7.66 -1.18 -5.74
C VAL A 35 6.27 -1.04 -5.14
N PHE A 36 5.68 -2.17 -4.74
CA PHE A 36 4.32 -2.27 -4.22
C PHE A 36 4.31 -2.21 -2.69
N ILE A 37 3.57 -1.24 -2.15
CA ILE A 37 3.54 -0.87 -0.73
C ILE A 37 2.11 -1.03 -0.23
N HIS A 38 1.87 -2.05 0.60
CA HIS A 38 0.54 -2.40 1.08
C HIS A 38 0.00 -1.42 2.14
N GLY A 39 -1.31 -1.49 2.37
CA GLY A 39 -2.00 -0.76 3.43
C GLY A 39 -1.78 -1.36 4.82
N SER A 40 -2.28 -0.68 5.85
CA SER A 40 -2.30 -1.17 7.22
C SER A 40 -3.46 -2.14 7.44
N GLY A 41 -3.46 -2.79 8.59
CA GLY A 41 -4.56 -3.60 9.06
C GLY A 41 -4.12 -4.99 9.55
N PRO A 42 -5.04 -5.69 10.24
CA PRO A 42 -4.75 -7.02 10.76
C PRO A 42 -4.41 -8.01 9.65
N GLY A 43 -3.29 -8.71 9.80
CA GLY A 43 -2.82 -9.72 8.85
C GLY A 43 -2.36 -9.17 7.49
N ALA A 44 -2.13 -7.85 7.34
CA ALA A 44 -1.71 -7.26 6.07
C ALA A 44 -0.33 -7.78 5.62
N SER A 45 -0.20 -7.91 4.30
CA SER A 45 1.06 -8.23 3.61
C SER A 45 1.05 -7.62 2.22
N GLY A 46 2.21 -7.47 1.61
CA GLY A 46 2.32 -7.02 0.22
C GLY A 46 1.56 -7.93 -0.73
N TRP A 47 1.69 -9.25 -0.55
CA TRP A 47 1.03 -10.23 -1.40
C TRP A 47 -0.50 -10.18 -1.29
N SER A 48 -1.06 -10.15 -0.08
CA SER A 48 -2.52 -10.09 0.11
C SER A 48 -3.17 -8.84 -0.49
N ASN A 49 -2.40 -7.76 -0.69
CA ASN A 49 -2.91 -6.53 -1.30
C ASN A 49 -2.82 -6.56 -2.84
N PHE A 50 -1.77 -7.16 -3.42
CA PHE A 50 -1.43 -6.92 -4.84
C PHE A 50 -1.36 -8.19 -5.72
N LYS A 51 -1.63 -9.37 -5.18
CA LYS A 51 -1.50 -10.65 -5.92
C LYS A 51 -2.24 -10.68 -7.26
N HIS A 52 -3.33 -9.95 -7.41
CA HIS A 52 -4.13 -9.89 -8.63
C HIS A 52 -3.59 -8.91 -9.69
N ASN A 53 -2.56 -8.13 -9.35
CA ASN A 53 -2.05 -7.06 -10.22
C ASN A 53 -0.69 -7.39 -10.82
N ILE A 54 0.16 -8.10 -10.09
CA ILE A 54 1.58 -8.28 -10.42
C ILE A 54 1.79 -8.86 -11.83
N ALA A 55 1.03 -9.89 -12.21
CA ALA A 55 1.18 -10.54 -13.51
C ALA A 55 0.95 -9.58 -14.70
N ALA A 56 0.03 -8.63 -14.57
CA ALA A 56 -0.26 -7.66 -15.63
C ALA A 56 0.94 -6.72 -15.88
N PHE A 57 1.60 -6.28 -14.81
CA PHE A 57 2.78 -5.42 -14.92
C PHE A 57 4.01 -6.19 -15.43
N GLN A 58 4.22 -7.45 -14.98
CA GLN A 58 5.28 -8.30 -15.53
C GLN A 58 5.13 -8.52 -17.04
N MET A 59 3.89 -8.80 -17.50
CA MET A 59 3.61 -8.99 -18.94
C MET A 59 3.79 -7.69 -19.76
N ALA A 60 3.75 -6.54 -19.11
CA ALA A 60 4.08 -5.24 -19.71
C ALA A 60 5.55 -4.84 -19.50
N ASP A 61 6.39 -5.82 -19.17
CA ASP A 61 7.83 -5.68 -19.04
C ASP A 61 8.31 -4.78 -17.88
N TYR A 62 7.52 -4.70 -16.79
CA TYR A 62 7.96 -4.08 -15.56
C TYR A 62 8.42 -5.12 -14.54
N ARG A 63 9.55 -4.86 -13.88
CA ARG A 63 9.95 -5.60 -12.69
C ARG A 63 9.07 -5.16 -11.52
N CYS A 64 8.51 -6.10 -10.74
CA CYS A 64 7.65 -5.82 -9.62
C CYS A 64 8.28 -6.33 -8.32
N VAL A 65 8.57 -5.42 -7.40
CA VAL A 65 9.03 -5.75 -6.05
C VAL A 65 7.87 -5.55 -5.09
N VAL A 66 7.47 -6.61 -4.40
CA VAL A 66 6.38 -6.59 -3.42
C VAL A 66 6.99 -6.87 -2.05
N TYR A 67 6.87 -5.95 -1.09
CA TYR A 67 7.47 -6.16 0.22
C TYR A 67 6.44 -6.02 1.35
N ASP A 68 6.75 -6.60 2.49
CA ASP A 68 5.99 -6.44 3.71
C ASP A 68 6.62 -5.32 4.55
N GLN A 69 5.83 -4.33 4.91
CA GLN A 69 6.29 -3.21 5.74
C GLN A 69 6.64 -3.67 7.17
N TRP A 70 7.39 -2.86 7.92
CA TRP A 70 7.68 -3.12 9.32
C TRP A 70 6.41 -3.40 10.13
N GLY A 71 6.44 -4.43 10.95
CA GLY A 71 5.29 -4.84 11.75
C GLY A 71 4.26 -5.72 11.03
N TYR A 72 4.46 -6.01 9.74
CA TYR A 72 3.50 -6.74 8.90
C TYR A 72 4.13 -7.98 8.23
N GLY A 73 3.25 -8.83 7.70
CA GLY A 73 3.62 -10.00 6.89
C GLY A 73 4.70 -10.86 7.53
N LYS A 74 5.75 -11.15 6.77
CA LYS A 74 6.93 -11.90 7.20
C LYS A 74 8.11 -11.01 7.62
N THR A 75 7.97 -9.70 7.51
CA THR A 75 8.96 -8.73 7.97
C THR A 75 8.99 -8.67 9.50
N ASP A 76 10.13 -8.27 10.08
CA ASP A 76 10.27 -8.13 11.52
C ASP A 76 9.26 -7.15 12.13
N LYS A 77 8.88 -7.42 13.38
CA LYS A 77 7.83 -6.73 14.11
C LYS A 77 8.38 -6.16 15.43
N PRO A 78 9.27 -5.13 15.35
CA PRO A 78 9.91 -4.58 16.56
C PRO A 78 8.85 -3.96 17.49
N THR A 79 8.96 -4.25 18.79
CA THR A 79 8.06 -3.72 19.83
C THR A 79 8.70 -2.61 20.67
N HIS A 80 9.91 -2.21 20.33
CA HIS A 80 10.69 -1.17 21.02
C HIS A 80 10.86 0.09 20.14
N ILE A 81 10.25 0.11 18.96
CA ILE A 81 10.29 1.23 18.01
C ILE A 81 8.86 1.58 17.64
N ASP A 82 8.49 2.85 17.75
CA ASP A 82 7.19 3.34 17.32
C ASP A 82 7.12 3.36 15.78
N HIS A 83 5.97 2.92 15.26
CA HIS A 83 5.74 2.81 13.82
C HIS A 83 5.28 4.16 13.24
N THR A 84 6.19 5.13 13.22
CA THR A 84 5.98 6.44 12.60
C THR A 84 6.10 6.37 11.08
N LEU A 85 5.62 7.41 10.37
CA LEU A 85 5.84 7.51 8.93
C LEU A 85 7.34 7.41 8.57
N ASP A 86 8.20 8.10 9.33
CA ASP A 86 9.65 8.06 9.10
C ASP A 86 10.21 6.64 9.20
N PHE A 87 9.78 5.86 10.18
CA PHE A 87 10.22 4.47 10.32
C PHE A 87 9.80 3.60 9.13
N PHE A 88 8.58 3.78 8.61
CA PHE A 88 8.15 3.08 7.39
C PHE A 88 8.93 3.53 6.16
N VAL A 89 9.20 4.83 6.03
CA VAL A 89 9.99 5.38 4.91
C VAL A 89 11.44 4.91 4.99
N ASP A 90 12.02 4.78 6.19
CA ASP A 90 13.36 4.18 6.39
C ASP A 90 13.38 2.72 5.92
N GLY A 91 12.33 1.94 6.20
CA GLY A 91 12.20 0.56 5.72
C GLY A 91 12.16 0.48 4.19
N LEU A 92 11.40 1.36 3.54
CA LEU A 92 11.40 1.46 2.08
C LEU A 92 12.79 1.87 1.56
N GLY A 93 13.45 2.84 2.18
CA GLY A 93 14.82 3.23 1.84
C GLY A 93 15.80 2.05 1.92
N ALA A 94 15.75 1.28 3.01
CA ALA A 94 16.58 0.08 3.20
C ALA A 94 16.32 -0.97 2.11
N LEU A 95 15.06 -1.18 1.70
CA LEU A 95 14.72 -2.05 0.58
C LEU A 95 15.37 -1.57 -0.72
N LEU A 96 15.21 -0.29 -1.07
CA LEU A 96 15.75 0.28 -2.28
C LEU A 96 17.27 0.17 -2.32
N ASP A 97 17.95 0.44 -1.19
CA ASP A 97 19.40 0.34 -1.06
C ASP A 97 19.89 -1.11 -1.20
N GLY A 98 19.24 -2.04 -0.52
CA GLY A 98 19.61 -3.45 -0.56
C GLY A 98 19.42 -4.10 -1.93
N LEU A 99 18.47 -3.60 -2.72
CA LEU A 99 18.25 -4.03 -4.10
C LEU A 99 18.99 -3.16 -5.15
N ALA A 100 19.78 -2.20 -4.70
CA ALA A 100 20.49 -1.23 -5.55
C ALA A 100 19.57 -0.48 -6.54
N LEU A 101 18.33 -0.22 -6.14
CA LEU A 101 17.34 0.50 -6.94
C LEU A 101 17.53 2.02 -6.77
N GLN A 102 17.83 2.71 -7.87
CA GLN A 102 18.14 4.15 -7.82
C GLN A 102 16.88 5.03 -7.98
N SER A 103 16.00 4.68 -8.90
CA SER A 103 14.77 5.42 -9.16
C SER A 103 13.67 4.44 -9.59
N VAL A 104 12.55 4.47 -8.88
CA VAL A 104 11.46 3.52 -9.03
C VAL A 104 10.10 4.21 -9.11
N THR A 105 9.10 3.51 -9.65
CA THR A 105 7.71 3.88 -9.46
C THR A 105 7.20 3.25 -8.16
N LEU A 106 6.59 4.03 -7.28
CA LEU A 106 5.97 3.54 -6.06
C LEU A 106 4.47 3.34 -6.27
N VAL A 107 3.99 2.15 -5.93
CA VAL A 107 2.58 1.77 -6.02
C VAL A 107 2.07 1.53 -4.60
N GLY A 108 1.30 2.48 -4.05
CA GLY A 108 0.96 2.50 -2.63
C GLY A 108 -0.54 2.55 -2.35
N ASN A 109 -1.03 1.67 -1.45
CA ASN A 109 -2.40 1.70 -0.96
C ASN A 109 -2.43 2.18 0.50
N SER A 110 -3.33 3.12 0.84
CA SER A 110 -3.58 3.51 2.23
C SER A 110 -2.30 3.98 2.96
N LEU A 111 -1.87 3.28 4.02
CA LEU A 111 -0.57 3.49 4.67
C LEU A 111 0.58 3.47 3.65
N GLY A 112 0.56 2.51 2.71
CA GLY A 112 1.57 2.43 1.65
C GLY A 112 1.58 3.65 0.75
N GLY A 113 0.44 4.29 0.54
CA GLY A 113 0.34 5.58 -0.13
C GLY A 113 1.00 6.71 0.66
N ALA A 114 0.78 6.77 1.98
CA ALA A 114 1.47 7.73 2.85
C ALA A 114 3.00 7.53 2.84
N VAL A 115 3.45 6.27 2.87
CA VAL A 115 4.89 5.94 2.79
C VAL A 115 5.49 6.35 1.45
N ALA A 116 4.77 6.13 0.35
CA ALA A 116 5.19 6.57 -0.99
C ALA A 116 5.30 8.10 -1.08
N LEU A 117 4.33 8.84 -0.53
CA LEU A 117 4.38 10.31 -0.43
C LEU A 117 5.55 10.77 0.45
N GLY A 118 5.73 10.14 1.62
CA GLY A 118 6.85 10.42 2.52
C GLY A 118 8.22 10.21 1.86
N MET A 119 8.36 9.14 1.06
CA MET A 119 9.59 8.90 0.29
C MET A 119 9.80 9.97 -0.77
N ALA A 120 8.77 10.36 -1.53
CA ALA A 120 8.87 11.40 -2.55
C ALA A 120 9.22 12.77 -1.97
N LEU A 121 8.75 13.09 -0.76
CA LEU A 121 9.10 14.31 -0.04
C LEU A 121 10.54 14.29 0.47
N ARG A 122 11.02 13.13 0.97
CA ARG A 122 12.32 13.02 1.65
C ARG A 122 13.48 12.71 0.69
N GLN A 123 13.24 11.89 -0.35
CA GLN A 123 14.23 11.44 -1.33
C GLN A 123 13.61 11.48 -2.75
N PRO A 124 13.27 12.67 -3.27
CA PRO A 124 12.56 12.81 -4.54
C PRO A 124 13.29 12.18 -5.73
N GLU A 125 14.63 12.14 -5.71
CA GLU A 125 15.46 11.52 -6.75
C GLU A 125 15.28 10.00 -6.84
N ARG A 126 14.81 9.35 -5.77
CA ARG A 126 14.54 7.90 -5.72
C ARG A 126 13.18 7.54 -6.32
N VAL A 127 12.32 8.52 -6.58
CA VAL A 127 10.95 8.31 -7.02
C VAL A 127 10.74 8.89 -8.42
N LYS A 128 10.47 8.00 -9.38
CA LYS A 128 10.16 8.40 -10.76
C LYS A 128 8.74 8.94 -10.87
N GLN A 129 7.79 8.23 -10.31
CA GLN A 129 6.36 8.57 -10.30
C GLN A 129 5.60 7.75 -9.25
N LEU A 130 4.35 8.12 -8.98
CA LEU A 130 3.51 7.54 -7.93
C LEU A 130 2.19 7.03 -8.50
N ILE A 131 1.78 5.83 -8.10
CA ILE A 131 0.45 5.27 -8.34
C ILE A 131 -0.15 4.97 -6.96
N LEU A 132 -1.18 5.69 -6.57
CA LEU A 132 -1.69 5.68 -5.20
C LEU A 132 -3.16 5.28 -5.16
N MET A 133 -3.54 4.41 -4.24
CA MET A 133 -4.92 4.05 -3.96
C MET A 133 -5.29 4.56 -2.57
N ALA A 134 -6.20 5.54 -2.50
CA ALA A 134 -6.70 6.13 -1.26
C ALA A 134 -5.59 6.34 -0.21
N PRO A 135 -4.53 7.15 -0.51
CA PRO A 135 -3.37 7.31 0.37
C PRO A 135 -3.77 7.86 1.73
N GLY A 136 -3.15 7.32 2.79
CA GLY A 136 -3.24 7.87 4.15
C GLY A 136 -2.48 9.20 4.27
N GLY A 137 -2.74 9.95 5.37
CA GLY A 137 -2.04 11.20 5.65
C GLY A 137 -2.52 12.40 4.81
N ILE A 138 -3.72 12.35 4.23
CA ILE A 138 -4.30 13.43 3.41
C ILE A 138 -5.43 14.17 4.13
N GLU A 139 -6.03 13.55 5.10
CA GLU A 139 -7.11 14.12 5.91
C GLU A 139 -6.67 14.27 7.37
N SER A 140 -7.46 15.02 8.15
CA SER A 140 -7.21 15.16 9.58
C SER A 140 -7.39 13.82 10.31
N ARG A 141 -6.76 13.68 11.46
CA ARG A 141 -6.98 12.52 12.32
C ARG A 141 -8.46 12.35 12.69
N GLU A 142 -9.17 13.44 12.90
CA GLU A 142 -10.60 13.43 13.24
C GLU A 142 -11.43 12.83 12.10
N ASP A 143 -11.16 13.21 10.86
CA ASP A 143 -11.84 12.69 9.67
C ASP A 143 -11.60 11.18 9.53
N TYR A 144 -10.36 10.70 9.73
CA TYR A 144 -10.08 9.26 9.71
C TYR A 144 -10.83 8.51 10.82
N PHE A 145 -10.88 9.05 12.04
CA PHE A 145 -11.58 8.42 13.16
C PHE A 145 -13.12 8.45 13.01
N ALA A 146 -13.65 9.27 12.13
CA ALA A 146 -15.06 9.25 11.76
C ALA A 146 -15.43 8.11 10.79
N MET A 147 -14.44 7.49 10.13
CA MET A 147 -14.65 6.43 9.15
C MET A 147 -15.06 5.11 9.82
N GLU A 148 -16.05 4.41 9.23
CA GLU A 148 -16.63 3.16 9.78
C GLU A 148 -15.57 2.06 9.97
N GLY A 149 -14.67 1.89 9.02
CA GLY A 149 -13.60 0.89 9.07
C GLY A 149 -12.65 1.15 10.24
N ILE A 150 -12.25 2.41 10.45
CA ILE A 150 -11.39 2.81 11.57
C ILE A 150 -12.12 2.61 12.90
N GLN A 151 -13.39 3.01 13.01
CA GLN A 151 -14.19 2.80 14.21
C GLN A 151 -14.34 1.31 14.55
N THR A 152 -14.47 0.45 13.52
CA THR A 152 -14.56 -1.00 13.71
C THR A 152 -13.23 -1.56 14.22
N MET A 153 -12.08 -1.10 13.70
CA MET A 153 -10.75 -1.48 14.21
C MET A 153 -10.54 -1.06 15.66
N VAL A 154 -10.99 0.14 16.02
CA VAL A 154 -10.90 0.64 17.40
C VAL A 154 -11.81 -0.15 18.34
N LYS A 155 -13.00 -0.52 17.88
CA LYS A 155 -13.97 -1.32 18.67
C LYS A 155 -13.48 -2.74 18.96
N TYR A 156 -12.75 -3.32 18.02
CA TYR A 156 -12.17 -4.67 18.12
C TYR A 156 -10.65 -4.58 17.98
N PRO A 157 -9.93 -4.22 19.06
CA PRO A 157 -8.48 -4.08 18.98
C PRO A 157 -7.80 -5.41 18.66
N MET A 158 -6.89 -5.39 17.71
CA MET A 158 -6.07 -6.56 17.37
C MET A 158 -5.32 -7.06 18.61
N GLY A 159 -5.39 -8.38 18.83
CA GLY A 159 -4.81 -9.04 20.01
C GLY A 159 -5.72 -9.08 21.23
N SER A 160 -6.91 -8.46 21.18
CA SER A 160 -7.93 -8.64 22.21
C SER A 160 -8.69 -9.97 22.02
N PRO A 161 -9.29 -10.53 23.09
CA PRO A 161 -10.12 -11.74 22.97
C PRO A 161 -11.33 -11.57 22.05
N GLU A 162 -11.81 -10.34 21.86
CA GLU A 162 -12.92 -10.00 20.99
C GLU A 162 -12.55 -9.97 19.52
N PHE A 163 -11.23 -9.92 19.19
CA PHE A 163 -10.76 -9.96 17.81
C PHE A 163 -10.73 -11.40 17.28
N THR A 164 -11.85 -11.80 16.69
CA THR A 164 -12.03 -13.15 16.13
C THR A 164 -11.78 -13.16 14.60
N ARG A 165 -11.74 -14.37 14.02
CA ARG A 165 -11.71 -14.52 12.57
C ARG A 165 -12.91 -13.87 11.87
N ASP A 166 -14.10 -13.91 12.46
CA ASP A 166 -15.29 -13.28 11.91
C ASP A 166 -15.18 -11.75 11.94
N VAL A 167 -14.53 -11.18 12.97
CA VAL A 167 -14.21 -9.74 13.01
C VAL A 167 -13.23 -9.37 11.91
N LEU A 168 -12.20 -10.20 11.66
CA LEU A 168 -11.29 -9.99 10.53
C LEU A 168 -12.05 -10.02 9.21
N ALA A 169 -12.88 -11.04 8.98
CA ALA A 169 -13.70 -11.13 7.76
C ALA A 169 -14.56 -9.88 7.57
N LYS A 170 -15.25 -9.43 8.63
CA LYS A 170 -16.01 -8.18 8.60
C LYS A 170 -15.16 -6.96 8.27
N LEU A 171 -13.93 -6.84 8.81
CA LEU A 171 -13.03 -5.75 8.49
C LEU A 171 -12.60 -5.78 7.01
N LEU A 172 -12.40 -6.98 6.44
CA LEU A 172 -12.03 -7.14 5.04
C LEU A 172 -13.20 -6.73 4.12
N THR A 173 -14.45 -7.11 4.45
CA THR A 173 -15.61 -6.67 3.65
C THR A 173 -15.85 -5.16 3.72
N LEU A 174 -15.43 -4.47 4.78
CA LEU A 174 -15.46 -3.00 4.83
C LEU A 174 -14.44 -2.33 3.88
N LEU A 175 -13.42 -3.05 3.40
CA LEU A 175 -12.43 -2.51 2.46
C LEU A 175 -12.98 -2.42 1.02
N VAL A 176 -14.07 -3.08 0.73
CA VAL A 176 -14.66 -3.19 -0.61
C VAL A 176 -16.13 -2.71 -0.59
N TYR A 177 -16.65 -2.36 -1.75
CA TYR A 177 -18.07 -2.11 -1.95
C TYR A 177 -18.84 -3.42 -2.18
N ASP A 178 -18.32 -4.27 -3.07
CA ASP A 178 -18.86 -5.59 -3.35
C ASP A 178 -18.19 -6.62 -2.43
N GLU A 179 -18.93 -7.08 -1.40
CA GLU A 179 -18.43 -8.04 -0.42
C GLU A 179 -18.02 -9.39 -1.06
N ASP A 180 -18.56 -9.75 -2.22
CA ASP A 180 -18.19 -10.96 -2.96
C ASP A 180 -16.73 -10.90 -3.50
N SER A 181 -16.11 -9.71 -3.50
CA SER A 181 -14.69 -9.55 -3.80
C SER A 181 -13.76 -10.11 -2.71
N ILE A 182 -14.30 -10.43 -1.53
CA ILE A 182 -13.54 -11.00 -0.40
C ILE A 182 -13.86 -12.50 -0.29
N ASP A 183 -12.97 -13.31 -0.82
CA ASP A 183 -13.11 -14.75 -0.77
C ASP A 183 -12.53 -15.36 0.52
N GLU A 184 -12.87 -16.63 0.76
CA GLU A 184 -12.41 -17.38 1.92
C GLU A 184 -10.88 -17.60 1.92
N GLU A 185 -10.26 -17.67 0.75
CA GLU A 185 -8.80 -17.81 0.62
C GLU A 185 -8.09 -16.57 1.17
N LEU A 186 -8.56 -15.39 0.83
CA LEU A 186 -8.02 -14.12 1.35
C LEU A 186 -8.21 -14.00 2.86
N ILE A 187 -9.39 -14.37 3.38
CA ILE A 187 -9.65 -14.34 4.83
C ILE A 187 -8.67 -15.27 5.55
N GLU A 188 -8.46 -16.48 5.05
CA GLU A 188 -7.54 -17.46 5.66
C GLU A 188 -6.08 -17.01 5.56
N GLU A 189 -5.66 -16.45 4.43
CA GLU A 189 -4.32 -15.88 4.23
C GLU A 189 -4.05 -14.77 5.28
N ARG A 190 -5.00 -13.86 5.44
CA ARG A 190 -4.89 -12.75 6.39
C ARG A 190 -4.94 -13.23 7.84
N TRP A 191 -5.79 -14.20 8.14
CA TRP A 191 -5.90 -14.80 9.48
C TRP A 191 -4.62 -15.54 9.87
N THR A 192 -4.04 -16.30 8.96
CA THR A 192 -2.77 -17.00 9.17
C THR A 192 -1.62 -16.01 9.41
N THR A 193 -1.53 -14.96 8.60
CA THR A 193 -0.52 -13.92 8.74
C THR A 193 -0.66 -13.18 10.08
N LEU A 194 -1.90 -12.92 10.48
CA LEU A 194 -2.22 -12.26 11.75
C LEU A 194 -1.68 -13.01 12.98
N GLN A 195 -1.61 -14.35 12.94
CA GLN A 195 -1.09 -15.13 14.08
C GLN A 195 0.38 -14.80 14.41
N THR A 196 1.10 -14.20 13.49
CA THR A 196 2.49 -13.77 13.69
C THR A 196 2.62 -12.26 13.93
N GLN A 197 1.54 -11.50 13.78
CA GLN A 197 1.53 -10.04 13.96
C GLN A 197 1.29 -9.69 15.43
N ASN A 198 2.01 -8.70 15.94
CA ASN A 198 1.71 -8.13 17.26
C ASN A 198 0.92 -6.82 17.11
N SER A 199 0.24 -6.41 18.19
CA SER A 199 -0.59 -5.20 18.18
C SER A 199 0.21 -3.89 18.18
N HIS A 200 1.52 -3.94 18.40
CA HIS A 200 2.36 -2.75 18.57
C HIS A 200 2.32 -1.82 17.36
N VAL A 201 2.38 -2.38 16.16
CA VAL A 201 2.33 -1.58 14.92
C VAL A 201 1.08 -0.71 14.84
N LEU A 202 -0.11 -1.25 15.15
CA LEU A 202 -1.36 -0.48 15.12
C LEU A 202 -1.48 0.47 16.32
N ALA A 203 -0.91 0.11 17.48
CA ALA A 203 -0.95 0.92 18.69
C ALA A 203 -0.05 2.16 18.61
N THR A 204 1.07 2.08 17.88
CA THR A 204 2.07 3.15 17.79
C THR A 204 2.12 3.83 16.42
N MET A 205 1.30 3.38 15.46
CA MET A 205 1.27 3.96 14.12
C MET A 205 0.89 5.44 14.17
N ALA A 206 1.79 6.28 13.65
CA ALA A 206 1.63 7.72 13.61
C ALA A 206 1.96 8.27 12.22
N ILE A 207 0.90 8.58 11.48
CA ILE A 207 0.99 9.17 10.15
C ILE A 207 0.52 10.63 10.24
N PRO A 208 1.40 11.61 9.97
CA PRO A 208 1.02 13.02 9.99
C PRO A 208 0.11 13.38 8.81
N ASP A 209 -0.56 14.51 8.91
CA ASP A 209 -1.22 15.15 7.76
C ASP A 209 -0.15 15.72 6.82
N LEU A 210 -0.13 15.21 5.58
CA LEU A 210 0.79 15.61 4.52
C LEU A 210 0.13 16.54 3.49
N SER A 211 -1.15 16.89 3.67
CA SER A 211 -1.93 17.59 2.65
C SER A 211 -1.29 18.92 2.21
N ASP A 212 -0.73 19.67 3.14
CA ASP A 212 -0.03 20.93 2.86
C ASP A 212 1.34 20.74 2.17
N GLN A 213 1.86 19.53 2.14
CA GLN A 213 3.17 19.19 1.56
C GLN A 213 3.06 18.60 0.15
N ILE A 214 1.86 18.22 -0.30
CA ILE A 214 1.65 17.61 -1.64
C ILE A 214 2.20 18.48 -2.76
N GLY A 215 2.11 19.82 -2.63
CA GLY A 215 2.66 20.77 -3.60
C GLY A 215 4.19 20.74 -3.76
N HIS A 216 4.90 20.13 -2.84
CA HIS A 216 6.35 19.97 -2.92
C HIS A 216 6.77 18.70 -3.69
N ILE A 217 5.83 17.81 -4.03
CA ILE A 217 6.11 16.60 -4.81
C ILE A 217 6.01 16.95 -6.29
N ALA A 218 7.15 16.92 -6.97
CA ALA A 218 7.24 17.23 -8.39
C ALA A 218 6.93 16.02 -9.29
N GLN A 219 6.98 14.81 -8.73
CA GLN A 219 6.75 13.57 -9.46
C GLN A 219 5.31 13.45 -9.96
N PRO A 220 5.09 12.96 -11.18
CA PRO A 220 3.75 12.67 -11.66
C PRO A 220 3.05 11.65 -10.76
N MET A 221 1.75 11.89 -10.48
CA MET A 221 0.93 11.03 -9.64
C MET A 221 -0.34 10.60 -10.39
N LEU A 222 -0.66 9.31 -10.32
CA LEU A 222 -1.96 8.77 -10.63
C LEU A 222 -2.60 8.29 -9.33
N ILE A 223 -3.78 8.82 -9.01
CA ILE A 223 -4.50 8.43 -7.79
C ILE A 223 -5.81 7.75 -8.14
N PHE A 224 -6.15 6.71 -7.38
CA PHE A 224 -7.42 6.01 -7.46
C PHE A 224 -8.18 6.17 -6.15
N TRP A 225 -9.51 6.33 -6.23
CA TRP A 225 -10.36 6.43 -5.04
C TRP A 225 -11.76 5.90 -5.28
N GLY A 226 -12.24 5.04 -4.40
CA GLY A 226 -13.63 4.61 -4.39
C GLY A 226 -14.51 5.63 -3.63
N THR A 227 -15.71 5.90 -4.12
CA THR A 227 -16.65 6.82 -3.45
C THR A 227 -17.24 6.23 -2.17
N GLU A 228 -17.23 4.91 -2.03
CA GLU A 228 -17.72 4.15 -0.87
C GLU A 228 -16.60 3.69 0.07
N ASP A 229 -15.43 4.35 -0.02
CA ASP A 229 -14.31 4.06 0.89
C ASP A 229 -14.71 4.31 2.35
N LYS A 230 -14.59 3.28 3.19
CA LYS A 230 -14.93 3.31 4.63
C LYS A 230 -13.72 3.49 5.53
N PHE A 231 -12.52 3.73 4.98
CA PHE A 231 -11.26 3.91 5.71
C PHE A 231 -10.61 5.26 5.48
N CYS A 232 -10.58 5.72 4.23
CA CYS A 232 -10.01 7.02 3.84
C CYS A 232 -11.07 7.88 3.16
N PRO A 233 -11.38 9.07 3.71
CA PRO A 233 -12.41 9.94 3.13
C PRO A 233 -12.11 10.28 1.67
N ALA A 234 -13.06 10.08 0.76
CA ALA A 234 -12.90 10.37 -0.66
C ALA A 234 -12.70 11.88 -0.96
N SER A 235 -12.95 12.76 0.03
CA SER A 235 -12.58 14.19 -0.03
C SER A 235 -11.09 14.41 -0.23
N GLY A 236 -10.23 13.48 0.20
CA GLY A 236 -8.78 13.54 0.04
C GLY A 236 -8.34 13.67 -1.41
N VAL A 237 -9.11 13.12 -2.37
CA VAL A 237 -8.80 13.25 -3.79
C VAL A 237 -8.71 14.72 -4.23
N TRP A 238 -9.61 15.58 -3.71
CA TRP A 238 -9.64 17.00 -4.07
C TRP A 238 -8.48 17.77 -3.45
N LYS A 239 -8.02 17.38 -2.25
CA LYS A 239 -6.81 17.96 -1.64
C LYS A 239 -5.58 17.65 -2.49
N MET A 240 -5.43 16.41 -2.93
CA MET A 240 -4.32 16.00 -3.79
C MET A 240 -4.35 16.70 -5.15
N LEU A 241 -5.51 16.78 -5.81
CA LEU A 241 -5.65 17.48 -7.09
C LEU A 241 -5.36 18.99 -6.99
N LYS A 242 -5.68 19.63 -5.85
CA LYS A 242 -5.43 21.07 -5.64
C LYS A 242 -4.00 21.36 -5.18
N GLY A 243 -3.42 20.44 -4.41
CA GLY A 243 -2.09 20.61 -3.81
C GLY A 243 -0.94 20.16 -4.72
N GLY A 244 -1.17 19.18 -5.57
CA GLY A 244 -0.12 18.55 -6.37
C GLY A 244 0.14 19.22 -7.72
N GLY A 245 1.33 18.98 -8.29
CA GLY A 245 1.72 19.48 -9.61
C GLY A 245 1.06 18.67 -10.73
N GLN A 246 1.58 17.49 -11.04
CA GLN A 246 1.06 16.61 -12.09
C GLN A 246 0.25 15.46 -11.48
N VAL A 247 -1.00 15.73 -11.09
CA VAL A 247 -1.89 14.73 -10.50
C VAL A 247 -3.03 14.39 -11.45
N GLN A 248 -3.21 13.10 -11.74
CA GLN A 248 -4.37 12.55 -12.40
C GLN A 248 -5.17 11.73 -11.40
N ALA A 249 -6.50 11.73 -11.49
CA ALA A 249 -7.38 11.00 -10.58
C ALA A 249 -8.40 10.18 -11.32
N GLU A 250 -8.57 8.93 -10.88
CA GLU A 250 -9.64 8.00 -11.24
C GLU A 250 -10.54 7.82 -10.01
N ILE A 251 -11.76 8.33 -10.08
CA ILE A 251 -12.74 8.23 -8.99
C ILE A 251 -13.82 7.25 -9.44
N LEU A 252 -14.03 6.20 -8.65
CA LEU A 252 -14.96 5.12 -8.99
C LEU A 252 -16.11 5.11 -8.00
N ASN A 253 -17.35 5.15 -8.52
CA ASN A 253 -18.53 4.81 -7.74
C ASN A 253 -18.67 3.29 -7.62
N GLN A 254 -19.40 2.83 -6.62
CA GLN A 254 -19.54 1.40 -6.32
C GLN A 254 -18.17 0.72 -6.15
N CYS A 255 -17.28 1.39 -5.45
CA CYS A 255 -15.93 0.93 -5.15
C CYS A 255 -15.53 1.41 -3.77
N GLY A 256 -14.94 0.53 -2.98
CA GLY A 256 -14.43 0.82 -1.64
C GLY A 256 -12.97 1.27 -1.65
N HIS A 257 -12.28 0.91 -0.57
CA HIS A 257 -10.89 1.27 -0.31
C HIS A 257 -9.87 0.51 -1.18
N TRP A 258 -10.23 -0.67 -1.69
CA TRP A 258 -9.35 -1.58 -2.42
C TRP A 258 -9.64 -1.62 -3.92
N VAL A 259 -9.48 -0.48 -4.60
CA VAL A 259 -9.68 -0.34 -6.06
C VAL A 259 -8.93 -1.42 -6.84
N MET A 260 -7.69 -1.74 -6.47
CA MET A 260 -6.82 -2.72 -7.13
C MET A 260 -7.32 -4.17 -6.97
N THR A 261 -8.20 -4.43 -6.02
CA THR A 261 -8.83 -5.74 -5.77
C THR A 261 -10.21 -5.82 -6.39
N GLU A 262 -11.03 -4.78 -6.23
CA GLU A 262 -12.39 -4.75 -6.78
C GLU A 262 -12.42 -4.55 -8.30
N HIS A 263 -11.49 -3.74 -8.84
CA HIS A 263 -11.41 -3.41 -10.26
C HIS A 263 -9.98 -3.64 -10.81
N PRO A 264 -9.43 -4.87 -10.70
CA PRO A 264 -8.04 -5.12 -11.05
C PRO A 264 -7.71 -4.82 -12.51
N GLU A 265 -8.59 -5.11 -13.45
CA GLU A 265 -8.37 -4.83 -14.88
C GLU A 265 -8.33 -3.33 -15.18
N LEU A 266 -9.23 -2.54 -14.57
CA LEU A 266 -9.24 -1.09 -14.70
C LEU A 266 -7.97 -0.50 -14.07
N PHE A 267 -7.65 -0.89 -12.84
CA PHE A 267 -6.46 -0.44 -12.14
C PHE A 267 -5.19 -0.72 -12.97
N ASN A 268 -5.03 -1.95 -13.43
CA ASN A 268 -3.86 -2.36 -14.23
C ASN A 268 -3.77 -1.56 -15.55
N THR A 269 -4.89 -1.44 -16.28
CA THR A 269 -4.92 -0.75 -17.59
C THR A 269 -4.59 0.74 -17.43
N ARG A 270 -5.19 1.42 -16.47
CA ARG A 270 -4.97 2.85 -16.22
C ARG A 270 -3.55 3.12 -15.73
N SER A 271 -3.05 2.27 -14.84
CA SER A 271 -1.67 2.35 -14.36
C SER A 271 -0.66 2.17 -15.49
N LEU A 272 -0.83 1.18 -16.36
CA LEU A 272 0.04 0.95 -17.51
C LEU A 272 -0.01 2.10 -18.52
N ALA A 273 -1.18 2.67 -18.78
CA ALA A 273 -1.32 3.86 -19.63
C ALA A 273 -0.56 5.06 -19.03
N PHE A 274 -0.66 5.28 -17.73
CA PHE A 274 0.07 6.35 -17.02
C PHE A 274 1.59 6.14 -17.09
N LEU A 275 2.07 4.92 -16.88
CA LEU A 275 3.49 4.57 -16.96
C LEU A 275 4.09 4.89 -18.34
N SER A 276 3.33 4.61 -19.42
CA SER A 276 3.79 4.83 -20.80
C SER A 276 3.91 6.31 -21.18
N THR A 277 3.06 7.18 -20.64
CA THR A 277 3.12 8.63 -20.95
C THR A 277 4.33 9.31 -20.34
N SER A 278 4.84 8.81 -19.22
CA SER A 278 6.01 9.37 -18.52
C SER A 278 7.36 8.88 -19.09
N ALA A 279 7.35 7.91 -20.00
CA ALA A 279 8.56 7.45 -20.68
C ALA A 279 8.99 8.35 -21.87
N SER A 280 8.13 9.34 -22.24
CA SER A 280 8.32 10.18 -23.43
C SER A 280 8.90 11.56 -23.11
N HIS A 281 9.36 11.81 -21.89
CA HIS A 281 10.00 13.04 -21.42
C HIS A 281 11.30 12.71 -20.68
#